data_bd9c45efec93f19f2e737fcd96d2c1f2
#
_entry.id   bd9c45efec93f19f2e737fcd96d2c1f2
#
_cell.length_a   1.000
_cell.length_b   1.000
_cell.length_c   1.000
_cell.angle_alpha   90.00
_cell.angle_beta   90.00
_cell.angle_gamma   90.00
#
_symmetry.space_group_name_H-M   'P 1'
#
loop_
_entity.id
_entity.type
_entity.pdbx_description
1 polymer ?
#
loop_
_entity_poly.entity_id
_entity_poly.type
_entity_poly.pdbx_seq_one_letter_code
_entity_poly.pdbx_strand_id
1 'polypeptide(L)'
;MEITKIYPPCWFAKMNNPKLQLVICGGDLTNAHVDIMGCPKLKNEIITISNNYIVLNVDTSDAKSNTTYRLQLKRNGETVEEEYKFLPRRNKAFEALSMKDAIYLLMPDRFAITDSKHCLKRNVIDENNPDCWHGGTLEGMKAHIGDIADMGFTAIWHTPVFENKQEVTNGTKYYSYHGYAITDFYEIDPHFGNIGDYCDFVDAAHKKGLKVIMDMVFNHCGIDYPFVKNPPVKDWFNDLGEGTCKLTNYSPLSAYDKYASEYDKEHFVRGWFTQDMPDLNLSNDIVLDYMTQMSIWWIETTGIDAFRIDTYPYAGVEYMQEWQRRLYAEYPQFPILSEDWVGEIEYTAKMQSDNLAAIPESTMTFMDFAFQRRLSETPIKNKAREIYSHFALDFVYKNPHNLLAFLDNHDVVRWLFSHPSVEGLKQAIGLLLTIPRIPQIYYGTEILMSGDGKGKSDGNMRQDYHWDRFLTAEQKDFQVYIAKLLKWRRGCKAITEGEMMHFVPLDGKVYVYFRYLKDDNGNINDANVVMVVVNFSEENDEVNLCRFKEILSVCELWNDVI
;
A
#
# COMPACT_ATOMS: atom_id res chain seq x y z
N MET A 1 36.11 4.54 -19.22
CA MET A 1 34.88 3.80 -18.80
C MET A 1 34.77 3.79 -17.31
N GLU A 2 33.57 3.94 -16.72
CA GLU A 2 33.31 3.74 -15.30
C GLU A 2 31.93 3.11 -15.10
N ILE A 3 31.75 2.32 -14.03
CA ILE A 3 30.46 1.85 -13.54
C ILE A 3 30.15 2.64 -12.28
N THR A 4 28.98 3.25 -12.20
CA THR A 4 28.56 4.05 -11.06
C THR A 4 27.47 3.35 -10.24
N LYS A 5 26.60 2.56 -10.88
CA LYS A 5 25.53 1.81 -10.22
C LYS A 5 25.05 0.64 -11.10
N ILE A 6 24.54 -0.41 -10.48
CA ILE A 6 23.93 -1.55 -11.14
C ILE A 6 22.56 -1.80 -10.52
N TYR A 7 21.55 -1.98 -11.35
CA TYR A 7 20.20 -2.33 -10.92
C TYR A 7 19.78 -3.69 -11.47
N PRO A 8 19.23 -4.59 -10.63
CA PRO A 8 19.21 -4.52 -9.16
C PRO A 8 20.65 -4.58 -8.56
N PRO A 9 20.86 -4.09 -7.31
CA PRO A 9 22.20 -4.04 -6.69
C PRO A 9 22.83 -5.41 -6.40
N CYS A 10 22.02 -6.42 -6.24
CA CYS A 10 22.36 -7.83 -6.11
C CYS A 10 21.19 -8.68 -6.57
N TRP A 11 21.40 -9.99 -6.73
CA TRP A 11 20.30 -10.88 -7.09
C TRP A 11 20.29 -12.15 -6.24
N PHE A 12 19.32 -13.01 -6.49
CA PHE A 12 19.10 -14.22 -5.70
C PHE A 12 19.25 -15.46 -6.59
N ALA A 13 19.96 -16.45 -6.07
CA ALA A 13 20.13 -17.70 -6.81
C ALA A 13 18.86 -18.57 -6.71
N LYS A 14 18.63 -19.39 -7.73
CA LYS A 14 17.49 -20.33 -7.80
C LYS A 14 16.12 -19.65 -7.85
N MET A 15 16.04 -18.49 -8.51
CA MET A 15 14.75 -17.93 -8.90
C MET A 15 14.06 -18.86 -9.90
N ASN A 16 12.71 -18.91 -9.87
CA ASN A 16 11.94 -19.71 -10.83
C ASN A 16 12.13 -19.18 -12.26
N ASN A 17 12.14 -17.84 -12.41
CA ASN A 17 12.56 -17.20 -13.65
C ASN A 17 14.08 -17.00 -13.65
N PRO A 18 14.83 -17.73 -14.50
CA PRO A 18 16.28 -17.57 -14.55
C PRO A 18 16.76 -16.32 -15.29
N LYS A 19 15.86 -15.57 -15.92
CA LYS A 19 16.19 -14.33 -16.63
C LYS A 19 16.36 -13.19 -15.63
N LEU A 20 17.55 -12.62 -15.56
CA LEU A 20 17.86 -11.40 -14.83
C LEU A 20 18.21 -10.30 -15.81
N GLN A 21 17.45 -9.19 -15.78
CA GLN A 21 17.80 -7.97 -16.49
C GLN A 21 18.68 -7.10 -15.59
N LEU A 22 19.85 -6.71 -16.06
CA LEU A 22 20.72 -5.73 -15.39
C LEU A 22 20.67 -4.41 -16.15
N VAL A 23 20.55 -3.31 -15.41
CA VAL A 23 20.79 -1.95 -15.91
C VAL A 23 22.08 -1.46 -15.25
N ILE A 24 23.16 -1.42 -16.04
CA ILE A 24 24.46 -0.90 -15.62
C ILE A 24 24.50 0.58 -15.98
N CYS A 25 24.67 1.41 -14.94
CA CYS A 25 24.82 2.85 -15.08
C CYS A 25 26.30 3.23 -15.01
N GLY A 26 26.71 4.22 -15.79
CA GLY A 26 28.11 4.64 -15.78
C GLY A 26 28.41 5.77 -16.75
N GLY A 27 29.66 5.91 -17.13
CA GLY A 27 30.14 6.87 -18.09
C GLY A 27 31.03 6.24 -19.15
N ASP A 28 30.87 6.75 -20.40
CA ASP A 28 31.69 6.31 -21.55
C ASP A 28 31.59 4.78 -21.81
N LEU A 29 30.35 4.25 -21.78
CA LEU A 29 30.08 2.82 -21.93
C LEU A 29 29.89 2.35 -23.39
N THR A 30 29.82 3.28 -24.36
CA THR A 30 29.59 2.95 -25.77
C THR A 30 30.60 1.92 -26.29
N ASN A 31 30.11 0.88 -26.98
CA ASN A 31 30.91 -0.21 -27.53
C ASN A 31 31.69 -1.05 -26.49
N ALA A 32 31.33 -0.99 -25.22
CA ALA A 32 31.89 -1.88 -24.23
C ALA A 32 31.38 -3.32 -24.44
N HIS A 33 32.26 -4.29 -24.29
CA HIS A 33 31.90 -5.70 -24.21
C HIS A 33 31.73 -6.08 -22.74
N VAL A 34 30.68 -6.85 -22.42
CA VAL A 34 30.39 -7.27 -21.03
C VAL A 34 30.62 -8.76 -20.88
N ASP A 35 31.48 -9.12 -19.94
CA ASP A 35 31.73 -10.50 -19.51
C ASP A 35 31.33 -10.68 -18.04
N ILE A 36 30.80 -11.86 -17.69
CA ILE A 36 30.56 -12.27 -16.31
C ILE A 36 31.57 -13.34 -15.93
N MET A 37 32.56 -12.92 -15.15
CA MET A 37 33.68 -13.78 -14.75
C MET A 37 33.34 -14.63 -13.52
N GLY A 38 33.87 -15.84 -13.47
CA GLY A 38 33.69 -16.77 -12.33
C GLY A 38 32.61 -17.83 -12.54
N CYS A 39 31.77 -17.70 -13.57
CA CYS A 39 30.89 -18.78 -14.01
C CYS A 39 30.78 -18.78 -15.55
N PRO A 40 31.47 -19.68 -16.25
CA PRO A 40 31.42 -19.74 -17.73
C PRO A 40 30.05 -20.07 -18.31
N LYS A 41 29.12 -20.47 -17.45
CA LYS A 41 27.75 -20.85 -17.84
C LYS A 41 26.76 -19.71 -17.74
N LEU A 42 27.09 -18.62 -17.04
CA LEU A 42 26.24 -17.41 -17.04
C LEU A 42 26.37 -16.73 -18.41
N LYS A 43 25.36 -16.94 -19.23
CA LYS A 43 25.26 -16.28 -20.53
C LYS A 43 24.64 -14.91 -20.35
N ASN A 44 25.12 -13.93 -21.08
CA ASN A 44 24.53 -12.61 -21.13
C ASN A 44 24.21 -12.22 -22.58
N GLU A 45 23.21 -11.36 -22.74
CA GLU A 45 22.82 -10.76 -24.00
C GLU A 45 22.59 -9.27 -23.79
N ILE A 46 23.36 -8.45 -24.48
CA ILE A 46 23.18 -6.99 -24.44
C ILE A 46 21.94 -6.64 -25.25
N ILE A 47 20.96 -6.00 -24.57
CA ILE A 47 19.72 -5.52 -25.20
C ILE A 47 19.94 -4.13 -25.79
N THR A 48 20.61 -3.24 -25.03
CA THR A 48 20.96 -1.90 -25.50
C THR A 48 22.23 -1.41 -24.81
N ILE A 49 22.94 -0.53 -25.51
CA ILE A 49 24.14 0.13 -25.01
C ILE A 49 24.13 1.60 -25.43
N SER A 50 24.40 2.47 -24.50
CA SER A 50 24.56 3.90 -24.73
C SER A 50 25.83 4.40 -24.05
N ASN A 51 26.04 5.72 -24.06
CA ASN A 51 27.18 6.31 -23.36
C ASN A 51 27.08 6.13 -21.82
N ASN A 52 25.88 6.08 -21.28
CA ASN A 52 25.62 6.08 -19.84
C ASN A 52 25.04 4.78 -19.32
N TYR A 53 24.52 3.90 -20.19
CA TYR A 53 23.80 2.71 -19.80
C TYR A 53 24.12 1.50 -20.66
N ILE A 54 24.17 0.34 -20.01
CA ILE A 54 24.07 -0.97 -20.66
C ILE A 54 22.89 -1.70 -20.03
N VAL A 55 21.94 -2.14 -20.85
CA VAL A 55 20.88 -3.06 -20.42
C VAL A 55 21.18 -4.42 -21.00
N LEU A 56 21.27 -5.44 -20.16
CA LEU A 56 21.55 -6.81 -20.59
C LEU A 56 20.72 -7.82 -19.82
N ASN A 57 20.38 -8.91 -20.49
CA ASN A 57 19.81 -10.09 -19.86
C ASN A 57 20.91 -11.09 -19.48
N VAL A 58 20.79 -11.69 -18.29
CA VAL A 58 21.69 -12.72 -17.78
C VAL A 58 20.88 -13.97 -17.48
N ASP A 59 21.32 -15.12 -18.01
CA ASP A 59 20.76 -16.42 -17.61
C ASP A 59 21.41 -16.85 -16.28
N THR A 60 20.62 -16.87 -15.22
CA THR A 60 21.06 -17.17 -13.85
C THR A 60 20.86 -18.62 -13.42
N SER A 61 20.48 -19.53 -14.33
CA SER A 61 20.19 -20.95 -14.05
C SER A 61 21.30 -21.66 -13.26
N ASP A 62 22.54 -21.31 -13.55
CA ASP A 62 23.73 -21.88 -12.92
C ASP A 62 24.32 -21.00 -11.77
N ALA A 63 23.65 -19.91 -11.40
CA ALA A 63 24.09 -19.01 -10.34
C ALA A 63 24.04 -19.70 -8.98
N LYS A 64 25.09 -19.52 -8.18
CA LYS A 64 25.22 -20.14 -6.85
C LYS A 64 24.97 -19.10 -5.76
N SER A 65 24.24 -19.50 -4.73
CA SER A 65 24.03 -18.68 -3.53
C SER A 65 25.34 -18.37 -2.81
N ASN A 66 25.40 -17.21 -2.18
CA ASN A 66 26.57 -16.70 -1.45
C ASN A 66 27.85 -16.64 -2.33
N THR A 67 27.66 -16.29 -3.61
CA THR A 67 28.76 -16.21 -4.58
C THR A 67 28.82 -14.78 -5.14
N THR A 68 30.03 -14.26 -5.22
CA THR A 68 30.34 -13.01 -5.89
C THR A 68 30.93 -13.31 -7.27
N TYR A 69 30.29 -12.79 -8.30
CA TYR A 69 30.79 -12.81 -9.66
C TYR A 69 31.36 -11.44 -10.00
N ARG A 70 32.22 -11.37 -11.04
CA ARG A 70 32.71 -10.07 -11.54
C ARG A 70 32.12 -9.76 -12.88
N LEU A 71 31.44 -8.61 -12.94
CA LEU A 71 31.07 -7.97 -14.20
C LEU A 71 32.32 -7.25 -14.73
N GLN A 72 32.75 -7.61 -15.92
CA GLN A 72 33.93 -7.04 -16.56
C GLN A 72 33.52 -6.35 -17.84
N LEU A 73 33.74 -5.03 -17.92
CA LEU A 73 33.54 -4.24 -19.12
C LEU A 73 34.89 -4.02 -19.81
N LYS A 74 34.96 -4.35 -21.11
CA LYS A 74 36.16 -4.22 -21.93
C LYS A 74 35.92 -3.36 -23.15
N ARG A 75 36.86 -2.45 -23.43
CA ARG A 75 36.89 -1.66 -24.67
C ARG A 75 38.30 -1.15 -24.94
N ASN A 76 38.81 -1.39 -26.15
CA ASN A 76 40.09 -0.86 -26.64
C ASN A 76 41.29 -1.05 -25.68
N GLY A 77 41.33 -2.19 -24.97
CA GLY A 77 42.39 -2.49 -24.02
C GLY A 77 42.17 -1.93 -22.60
N GLU A 78 41.16 -1.11 -22.40
CA GLU A 78 40.67 -0.69 -21.10
C GLU A 78 39.74 -1.75 -20.50
N THR A 79 39.85 -1.99 -19.19
CA THR A 79 38.97 -2.92 -18.47
C THR A 79 38.53 -2.29 -17.16
N VAL A 80 37.23 -2.36 -16.90
CA VAL A 80 36.59 -1.98 -15.63
C VAL A 80 35.87 -3.20 -15.07
N GLU A 81 36.01 -3.44 -13.77
CA GLU A 81 35.40 -4.59 -13.09
C GLU A 81 34.54 -4.10 -11.91
N GLU A 82 33.40 -4.77 -11.70
CA GLU A 82 32.54 -4.57 -10.54
C GLU A 82 32.10 -5.91 -9.97
N GLU A 83 32.00 -6.01 -8.66
CA GLU A 83 31.52 -7.21 -7.98
C GLU A 83 29.99 -7.25 -8.01
N TYR A 84 29.42 -8.41 -8.37
CA TYR A 84 27.99 -8.64 -8.35
C TYR A 84 27.64 -9.89 -7.53
N LYS A 85 26.79 -9.72 -6.51
CA LYS A 85 26.52 -10.77 -5.51
C LYS A 85 25.23 -11.51 -5.82
N PHE A 86 25.28 -12.83 -5.70
CA PHE A 86 24.11 -13.70 -5.67
C PHE A 86 23.88 -14.23 -4.26
N LEU A 87 22.77 -13.82 -3.67
CA LEU A 87 22.35 -14.18 -2.32
C LEU A 87 21.44 -15.42 -2.33
N PRO A 88 21.24 -16.10 -1.18
CA PRO A 88 20.22 -17.12 -1.05
C PRO A 88 18.84 -16.49 -1.04
N ARG A 89 17.81 -17.19 -1.57
CA ARG A 89 16.42 -16.80 -1.44
C ARG A 89 15.93 -16.94 0.00
N ARG A 90 14.98 -16.10 0.39
CA ARG A 90 14.15 -16.30 1.56
C ARG A 90 13.12 -17.38 1.25
N ASN A 91 13.11 -18.47 2.02
CA ASN A 91 12.07 -19.50 1.91
C ASN A 91 10.86 -19.07 2.74
N LYS A 92 10.13 -18.05 2.28
CA LYS A 92 8.97 -17.51 2.97
C LYS A 92 7.68 -17.91 2.25
N ALA A 93 6.75 -18.50 2.98
CA ALA A 93 5.37 -18.64 2.53
C ALA A 93 4.61 -17.36 2.84
N PHE A 94 3.73 -16.97 1.94
CA PHE A 94 2.89 -15.78 2.10
C PHE A 94 1.46 -16.20 2.41
N GLU A 95 0.80 -15.40 3.24
CA GLU A 95 -0.59 -15.56 3.62
C GLU A 95 -1.37 -14.33 3.18
N ALA A 96 -2.45 -14.52 2.43
CA ALA A 96 -3.31 -13.45 1.96
C ALA A 96 -3.81 -12.57 3.11
N LEU A 97 -4.01 -11.29 2.83
CA LEU A 97 -4.75 -10.41 3.73
C LEU A 97 -6.21 -10.90 3.80
N SER A 98 -6.80 -10.83 4.97
CA SER A 98 -8.17 -11.30 5.21
C SER A 98 -8.83 -10.52 6.34
N MET A 99 -10.11 -10.81 6.60
CA MET A 99 -10.83 -10.22 7.74
C MET A 99 -10.18 -10.51 9.11
N LYS A 100 -9.19 -11.42 9.19
CA LYS A 100 -8.38 -11.64 10.41
C LYS A 100 -7.43 -10.50 10.67
N ASP A 101 -7.06 -9.77 9.63
CA ASP A 101 -6.13 -8.66 9.74
C ASP A 101 -6.84 -7.37 10.18
N ALA A 102 -6.08 -6.53 10.85
CA ALA A 102 -6.40 -5.14 11.15
C ALA A 102 -5.14 -4.32 10.90
N ILE A 103 -5.21 -3.37 9.98
CA ILE A 103 -4.05 -2.67 9.44
C ILE A 103 -3.90 -1.31 10.10
N TYR A 104 -2.70 -1.00 10.58
CA TYR A 104 -2.31 0.32 11.04
C TYR A 104 -1.53 1.03 9.94
N LEU A 105 -2.11 2.09 9.37
CA LEU A 105 -1.46 2.92 8.37
C LEU A 105 -0.69 4.04 9.07
N LEU A 106 0.59 4.21 8.74
CA LEU A 106 1.41 5.30 9.25
C LEU A 106 2.26 5.98 8.16
N MET A 107 2.69 7.20 8.46
CA MET A 107 3.64 7.95 7.63
C MET A 107 4.98 8.04 8.34
N PRO A 108 6.07 7.49 7.75
CA PRO A 108 7.40 7.45 8.38
C PRO A 108 7.87 8.80 8.91
N ASP A 109 7.77 9.84 8.10
CA ASP A 109 8.22 11.20 8.48
C ASP A 109 7.48 11.81 9.66
N ARG A 110 6.22 11.40 9.89
CA ARG A 110 5.31 12.03 10.87
C ARG A 110 5.10 11.18 12.12
N PHE A 111 5.56 9.93 12.12
CA PHE A 111 5.20 8.97 13.14
C PHE A 111 6.07 9.06 14.40
N ALA A 112 7.39 9.00 14.26
CA ALA A 112 8.27 9.07 15.43
C ALA A 112 9.66 9.57 15.06
N ILE A 113 10.12 10.58 15.79
CA ILE A 113 11.43 11.18 15.65
C ILE A 113 12.41 10.49 16.60
N THR A 114 13.59 10.12 16.11
CA THR A 114 14.71 9.65 16.94
C THR A 114 16.02 10.26 16.48
N ASP A 115 17.01 10.31 17.38
CA ASP A 115 18.38 10.67 17.04
C ASP A 115 19.10 9.50 16.36
N SER A 116 18.67 9.16 15.14
CA SER A 116 19.32 8.10 14.37
C SER A 116 20.69 8.54 13.86
N LYS A 117 21.68 7.63 13.99
CA LYS A 117 23.05 7.86 13.48
C LYS A 117 23.13 7.79 11.95
N HIS A 118 22.13 7.20 11.32
CA HIS A 118 22.11 6.91 9.88
C HIS A 118 21.32 7.94 9.08
N CYS A 119 20.59 8.84 9.73
CA CYS A 119 19.81 9.84 9.03
C CYS A 119 20.64 11.06 8.61
N LEU A 120 20.36 11.56 7.41
CA LEU A 120 20.97 12.78 6.92
C LEU A 120 20.45 14.01 7.66
N LYS A 121 21.25 15.04 7.60
CA LYS A 121 21.18 16.33 8.29
C LYS A 121 19.79 16.92 8.44
N ARG A 122 19.48 17.35 9.68
CA ARG A 122 18.28 18.05 10.12
C ARG A 122 18.09 19.48 9.56
N ASN A 123 18.96 20.00 8.69
CA ASN A 123 18.85 21.37 8.15
C ASN A 123 17.71 21.58 7.15
N VAL A 124 17.02 20.51 6.75
CA VAL A 124 15.83 20.55 5.88
C VAL A 124 14.52 20.32 6.64
N ILE A 125 14.59 20.04 7.95
CA ILE A 125 13.42 19.84 8.81
C ILE A 125 12.81 21.19 9.14
N ASP A 126 11.49 21.32 8.95
CA ASP A 126 10.70 22.48 9.36
C ASP A 126 9.29 22.01 9.81
N GLU A 127 9.17 21.67 11.08
CA GLU A 127 7.92 21.20 11.69
C GLU A 127 6.78 22.24 11.64
N ASN A 128 7.08 23.51 11.34
CA ASN A 128 6.06 24.56 11.19
C ASN A 128 5.49 24.64 9.77
N ASN A 129 6.11 23.95 8.81
CA ASN A 129 5.63 23.88 7.44
C ASN A 129 5.10 22.47 7.13
N PRO A 130 3.79 22.29 6.98
CA PRO A 130 3.18 20.97 6.78
C PRO A 130 3.66 20.23 5.52
N ASP A 131 4.33 20.95 4.60
CA ASP A 131 4.87 20.41 3.35
C ASP A 131 6.38 20.13 3.40
N CYS A 132 6.99 20.23 4.58
CA CYS A 132 8.40 19.92 4.81
C CYS A 132 8.60 18.58 5.51
N TRP A 133 9.87 18.14 5.57
CA TRP A 133 10.29 17.05 6.43
C TRP A 133 10.14 17.44 7.90
N HIS A 134 9.59 16.52 8.73
CA HIS A 134 9.46 16.69 10.16
C HIS A 134 10.42 15.80 10.96
N GLY A 135 11.06 14.84 10.30
CA GLY A 135 12.19 14.10 10.85
C GLY A 135 11.86 12.76 11.49
N GLY A 136 10.73 12.18 11.18
CA GLY A 136 10.43 10.79 11.53
C GLY A 136 11.41 9.82 10.87
N THR A 137 11.73 8.69 11.52
CA THR A 137 12.76 7.76 11.09
C THR A 137 12.32 6.31 11.20
N LEU A 138 13.00 5.40 10.47
CA LEU A 138 12.80 3.95 10.59
C LEU A 138 13.12 3.43 12.01
N GLU A 139 14.12 4.01 12.67
CA GLU A 139 14.42 3.69 14.06
C GLU A 139 13.30 4.14 15.00
N GLY A 140 12.70 5.31 14.74
CA GLY A 140 11.51 5.78 15.45
C GLY A 140 10.31 4.86 15.24
N MET A 141 10.05 4.44 14.00
CA MET A 141 9.01 3.45 13.72
C MET A 141 9.26 2.14 14.48
N LYS A 142 10.50 1.64 14.45
CA LYS A 142 10.91 0.40 15.15
C LYS A 142 10.70 0.50 16.66
N ALA A 143 10.95 1.65 17.27
CA ALA A 143 10.78 1.85 18.71
C ALA A 143 9.33 1.66 19.19
N HIS A 144 8.34 1.96 18.33
CA HIS A 144 6.91 1.92 18.66
C HIS A 144 6.14 0.73 18.07
N ILE A 145 6.83 -0.27 17.52
CA ILE A 145 6.20 -1.53 17.04
C ILE A 145 5.44 -2.22 18.18
N GLY A 146 6.01 -2.20 19.40
CA GLY A 146 5.37 -2.77 20.58
C GLY A 146 4.02 -2.14 20.90
N ASP A 147 3.94 -0.81 20.82
CA ASP A 147 2.71 -0.06 21.09
C ASP A 147 1.61 -0.42 20.08
N ILE A 148 1.96 -0.54 18.78
CA ILE A 148 1.02 -0.94 17.73
C ILE A 148 0.52 -2.38 17.96
N ALA A 149 1.42 -3.32 18.23
CA ALA A 149 1.06 -4.71 18.50
C ALA A 149 0.19 -4.86 19.75
N ASP A 150 0.51 -4.10 20.81
CA ASP A 150 -0.21 -4.12 22.09
C ASP A 150 -1.62 -3.50 21.99
N MET A 151 -1.87 -2.63 21.01
CA MET A 151 -3.22 -2.20 20.66
C MET A 151 -4.05 -3.31 20.01
N GLY A 152 -3.43 -4.29 19.37
CA GLY A 152 -4.13 -5.44 18.76
C GLY A 152 -4.14 -5.47 17.23
N PHE A 153 -3.42 -4.56 16.56
CA PHE A 153 -3.20 -4.61 15.12
C PHE A 153 -2.42 -5.87 14.71
N THR A 154 -2.55 -6.26 13.46
CA THR A 154 -1.88 -7.45 12.88
C THR A 154 -0.95 -7.10 11.72
N ALA A 155 -1.06 -5.90 11.18
CA ALA A 155 -0.24 -5.42 10.09
C ALA A 155 0.05 -3.92 10.21
N ILE A 156 1.22 -3.52 9.72
CA ILE A 156 1.61 -2.12 9.52
C ILE A 156 1.69 -1.88 8.01
N TRP A 157 0.99 -0.85 7.53
CA TRP A 157 1.20 -0.27 6.22
C TRP A 157 1.83 1.11 6.41
N HIS A 158 2.97 1.35 5.82
CA HIS A 158 3.64 2.66 5.82
C HIS A 158 3.68 3.23 4.41
N THR A 159 3.61 4.57 4.27
CA THR A 159 3.83 5.26 2.98
C THR A 159 5.24 5.00 2.47
N PRO A 160 5.56 5.26 1.18
CA PRO A 160 6.84 4.87 0.59
C PRO A 160 8.05 5.39 1.36
N VAL A 161 9.08 4.57 1.46
CA VAL A 161 10.36 4.87 2.14
C VAL A 161 11.55 4.94 1.18
N PHE A 162 11.30 4.87 -0.11
CA PHE A 162 12.32 4.98 -1.16
C PHE A 162 12.99 6.36 -1.14
N GLU A 163 14.19 6.45 -1.71
CA GLU A 163 14.81 7.74 -1.96
C GLU A 163 13.90 8.63 -2.82
N ASN A 164 13.68 9.84 -2.36
CA ASN A 164 12.70 10.76 -2.91
C ASN A 164 13.31 12.09 -3.31
N LYS A 165 12.55 12.86 -4.13
CA LYS A 165 12.89 14.24 -4.49
C LYS A 165 13.14 15.09 -3.26
N GLN A 166 14.31 15.71 -3.20
CA GLN A 166 14.80 16.45 -2.03
C GLN A 166 14.38 17.91 -2.00
N GLU A 167 14.10 18.54 -3.14
CA GLU A 167 13.77 19.97 -3.24
C GLU A 167 12.79 20.24 -4.38
N VAL A 168 11.84 21.14 -4.14
CA VAL A 168 10.89 21.59 -5.17
C VAL A 168 11.33 22.92 -5.75
N THR A 169 11.26 23.02 -7.06
CA THR A 169 11.41 24.22 -7.84
C THR A 169 10.25 25.21 -7.64
N ASN A 170 10.52 26.49 -7.63
CA ASN A 170 9.68 27.70 -7.58
C ASN A 170 9.74 28.51 -6.28
N GLY A 171 10.82 28.41 -5.50
CA GLY A 171 11.06 29.27 -4.34
C GLY A 171 10.24 28.93 -3.09
N THR A 172 9.40 27.92 -3.15
CA THR A 172 8.73 27.33 -2.00
C THR A 172 9.51 26.08 -1.61
N LYS A 173 9.96 25.99 -0.37
CA LYS A 173 10.55 24.77 0.19
C LYS A 173 9.43 23.75 0.35
N TYR A 174 9.30 22.86 -0.61
CA TYR A 174 8.37 21.76 -0.60
C TYR A 174 9.19 20.48 -0.77
N TYR A 175 9.14 19.58 0.19
CA TYR A 175 9.88 18.33 0.15
C TYR A 175 8.94 17.14 -0.03
N SER A 176 9.39 16.13 -0.74
CA SER A 176 8.60 14.91 -0.96
C SER A 176 8.60 13.99 0.27
N TYR A 177 8.30 14.56 1.46
CA TYR A 177 8.22 13.83 2.74
C TYR A 177 7.23 12.67 2.72
N HIS A 178 6.27 12.71 1.81
CA HIS A 178 5.23 11.67 1.64
C HIS A 178 5.76 10.39 0.97
N GLY A 179 6.88 10.46 0.25
CA GLY A 179 7.53 9.30 -0.33
C GLY A 179 7.12 8.93 -1.77
N TYR A 180 6.17 9.66 -2.39
CA TYR A 180 5.63 9.27 -3.70
C TYR A 180 6.39 9.83 -4.92
N ALA A 181 7.34 10.75 -4.77
CA ALA A 181 8.17 11.26 -5.86
C ALA A 181 9.56 10.60 -5.87
N ILE A 182 9.60 9.31 -6.14
CA ILE A 182 10.76 8.42 -6.01
C ILE A 182 11.87 8.80 -6.97
N THR A 183 13.10 8.89 -6.47
CA THR A 183 14.31 9.15 -7.25
C THR A 183 15.27 7.96 -7.32
N ASP A 184 15.08 6.94 -6.48
CA ASP A 184 15.71 5.64 -6.60
C ASP A 184 14.82 4.54 -6.01
N PHE A 185 14.47 3.54 -6.83
CA PHE A 185 13.58 2.45 -6.46
C PHE A 185 14.26 1.32 -5.66
N TYR A 186 15.59 1.38 -5.47
CA TYR A 186 16.37 0.36 -4.76
C TYR A 186 17.07 0.90 -3.50
N GLU A 187 16.83 2.17 -3.16
CA GLU A 187 17.43 2.80 -1.98
C GLU A 187 16.35 3.31 -1.02
N ILE A 188 16.68 3.29 0.26
CA ILE A 188 15.90 3.98 1.30
C ILE A 188 16.27 5.45 1.30
N ASP A 189 15.28 6.32 1.47
CA ASP A 189 15.54 7.74 1.65
C ASP A 189 16.43 7.97 2.87
N PRO A 190 17.56 8.67 2.70
CA PRO A 190 18.50 8.87 3.79
C PRO A 190 17.98 9.74 4.95
N HIS A 191 16.81 10.39 4.80
CA HIS A 191 16.11 11.02 5.91
C HIS A 191 15.48 10.01 6.86
N PHE A 192 15.07 8.84 6.36
CA PHE A 192 14.51 7.77 7.16
C PHE A 192 15.56 6.83 7.76
N GLY A 193 16.71 6.65 7.09
CA GLY A 193 17.76 5.70 7.47
C GLY A 193 18.36 5.00 6.26
N ASN A 194 18.59 3.72 6.36
CA ASN A 194 19.16 2.89 5.29
C ASN A 194 18.46 1.52 5.21
N ILE A 195 18.85 0.69 4.23
CA ILE A 195 18.27 -0.65 4.02
C ILE A 195 18.41 -1.58 5.24
N GLY A 196 19.50 -1.45 6.00
CA GLY A 196 19.71 -2.21 7.23
C GLY A 196 18.71 -1.83 8.31
N ASP A 197 18.45 -0.53 8.48
CA ASP A 197 17.43 -0.02 9.43
C ASP A 197 16.02 -0.49 9.04
N TYR A 198 15.74 -0.58 7.73
CA TYR A 198 14.46 -1.10 7.24
C TYR A 198 14.32 -2.61 7.49
N CYS A 199 15.36 -3.40 7.24
CA CYS A 199 15.38 -4.82 7.59
C CYS A 199 15.17 -5.03 9.09
N ASP A 200 15.82 -4.23 9.93
CA ASP A 200 15.66 -4.26 11.38
C ASP A 200 14.23 -3.93 11.82
N PHE A 201 13.57 -2.97 11.14
CA PHE A 201 12.17 -2.63 11.38
C PHE A 201 11.25 -3.81 11.03
N VAL A 202 11.42 -4.43 9.86
CA VAL A 202 10.64 -5.60 9.42
C VAL A 202 10.82 -6.77 10.38
N ASP A 203 12.06 -7.07 10.77
CA ASP A 203 12.36 -8.14 11.73
C ASP A 203 11.75 -7.89 13.11
N ALA A 204 11.72 -6.63 13.56
CA ALA A 204 11.10 -6.27 14.83
C ALA A 204 9.58 -6.41 14.76
N ALA A 205 8.94 -6.03 13.64
CA ALA A 205 7.51 -6.22 13.41
C ALA A 205 7.15 -7.72 13.45
N HIS A 206 7.90 -8.56 12.75
CA HIS A 206 7.71 -10.01 12.75
C HIS A 206 7.84 -10.63 14.15
N LYS A 207 8.81 -10.20 14.95
CA LYS A 207 8.95 -10.66 16.35
C LYS A 207 7.74 -10.34 17.21
N LYS A 208 6.96 -9.33 16.84
CA LYS A 208 5.69 -8.95 17.50
C LYS A 208 4.46 -9.55 16.82
N GLY A 209 4.63 -10.34 15.76
CA GLY A 209 3.54 -10.97 15.01
C GLY A 209 2.80 -10.00 14.09
N LEU A 210 3.43 -8.90 13.69
CA LEU A 210 2.90 -7.94 12.75
C LEU A 210 3.42 -8.22 11.34
N LYS A 211 2.54 -8.21 10.35
CA LYS A 211 2.88 -8.15 8.93
C LYS A 211 3.35 -6.73 8.56
N VAL A 212 4.23 -6.61 7.58
CA VAL A 212 4.65 -5.31 7.01
C VAL A 212 4.21 -5.22 5.57
N ILE A 213 3.41 -4.19 5.28
CA ILE A 213 2.88 -3.85 3.95
C ILE A 213 3.68 -2.65 3.46
N MET A 214 4.46 -2.85 2.41
CA MET A 214 5.26 -1.80 1.77
C MET A 214 4.46 -1.11 0.69
N ASP A 215 4.44 0.21 0.73
CA ASP A 215 3.80 1.03 -0.32
C ASP A 215 4.71 1.16 -1.54
N MET A 216 4.18 0.86 -2.72
CA MET A 216 4.90 0.76 -3.99
C MET A 216 4.26 1.66 -5.04
N VAL A 217 5.08 2.41 -5.77
CA VAL A 217 4.64 3.30 -6.84
C VAL A 217 5.09 2.75 -8.18
N PHE A 218 4.14 2.35 -9.03
CA PHE A 218 4.39 1.80 -10.37
C PHE A 218 4.10 2.78 -11.48
N ASN A 219 3.16 3.70 -11.22
CA ASN A 219 2.70 4.64 -12.22
C ASN A 219 3.74 5.68 -12.59
N HIS A 220 4.45 6.24 -11.62
CA HIS A 220 5.31 7.40 -11.81
C HIS A 220 6.56 7.36 -10.95
N CYS A 221 7.46 8.31 -11.19
CA CYS A 221 8.62 8.60 -10.34
C CYS A 221 8.72 10.10 -10.08
N GLY A 222 9.70 10.53 -9.31
CA GLY A 222 10.03 11.96 -9.16
C GLY A 222 10.78 12.50 -10.38
N ILE A 223 10.61 13.78 -10.70
CA ILE A 223 11.26 14.45 -11.84
C ILE A 223 12.79 14.40 -11.76
N ASP A 224 13.35 14.28 -10.55
CA ASP A 224 14.79 14.20 -10.33
C ASP A 224 15.34 12.77 -10.42
N TYR A 225 14.50 11.77 -10.73
CA TYR A 225 14.98 10.43 -11.01
C TYR A 225 15.96 10.46 -12.21
N PRO A 226 17.19 9.95 -12.07
CA PRO A 226 18.24 10.13 -13.08
C PRO A 226 17.85 9.72 -14.50
N PHE A 227 16.96 8.73 -14.63
CA PHE A 227 16.50 8.23 -15.92
C PHE A 227 15.54 9.21 -16.63
N VAL A 228 14.96 10.18 -15.93
CA VAL A 228 14.09 11.20 -16.57
C VAL A 228 14.89 12.05 -17.55
N LYS A 229 16.10 12.46 -17.17
CA LYS A 229 16.97 13.29 -18.02
C LYS A 229 17.67 12.48 -19.10
N ASN A 230 18.00 11.23 -18.81
CA ASN A 230 18.73 10.36 -19.71
C ASN A 230 18.29 8.90 -19.47
N PRO A 231 17.24 8.43 -20.14
CA PRO A 231 16.69 7.09 -19.92
C PRO A 231 17.58 5.98 -20.48
N PRO A 232 17.61 4.79 -19.85
CA PRO A 232 18.33 3.62 -20.38
C PRO A 232 17.85 3.19 -21.76
N VAL A 233 16.55 3.33 -22.02
CA VAL A 233 15.91 3.14 -23.35
C VAL A 233 14.99 4.30 -23.63
N LYS A 234 14.80 4.62 -24.92
CA LYS A 234 14.07 5.82 -25.36
C LYS A 234 12.65 5.91 -24.80
N ASP A 235 11.97 4.78 -24.70
CA ASP A 235 10.55 4.70 -24.30
C ASP A 235 10.41 4.26 -22.84
N TRP A 236 11.29 4.72 -21.94
CA TRP A 236 11.20 4.46 -20.49
C TRP A 236 10.02 5.17 -19.84
N PHE A 237 9.67 6.33 -20.35
CA PHE A 237 8.56 7.16 -19.88
C PHE A 237 7.56 7.39 -20.99
N ASN A 238 6.28 7.54 -20.59
CA ASN A 238 5.25 8.02 -21.50
C ASN A 238 5.40 9.54 -21.72
N ASP A 239 5.17 9.96 -22.95
CA ASP A 239 5.23 11.38 -23.34
C ASP A 239 4.04 11.70 -24.26
N LEU A 240 3.09 12.47 -23.74
CA LEU A 240 1.90 12.94 -24.44
C LEU A 240 2.03 14.38 -24.96
N GLY A 241 3.23 14.98 -24.90
CA GLY A 241 3.49 16.34 -25.34
C GLY A 241 3.69 17.35 -24.22
N GLU A 242 3.31 18.61 -24.45
CA GLU A 242 3.59 19.73 -23.54
C GLU A 242 2.34 20.30 -22.87
N GLY A 243 2.52 21.00 -21.76
CA GLY A 243 1.47 21.71 -21.05
C GLY A 243 0.45 20.77 -20.39
N THR A 244 -0.83 21.11 -20.44
CA THR A 244 -1.92 20.32 -19.84
C THR A 244 -2.16 18.99 -20.55
N CYS A 245 -1.75 18.87 -21.81
CA CYS A 245 -1.82 17.61 -22.54
C CYS A 245 -0.88 16.54 -21.99
N LYS A 246 0.09 16.92 -21.14
CA LYS A 246 1.04 16.00 -20.52
C LYS A 246 0.48 15.26 -19.31
N LEU A 247 -0.52 15.84 -18.65
CA LEU A 247 -1.04 15.30 -17.39
C LEU A 247 -2.14 14.27 -17.63
N THR A 248 -2.25 13.32 -16.69
CA THR A 248 -3.41 12.44 -16.62
C THR A 248 -4.70 13.24 -16.43
N ASN A 249 -5.82 12.71 -16.90
CA ASN A 249 -7.13 13.33 -16.73
C ASN A 249 -7.78 13.00 -15.38
N TYR A 250 -7.13 12.23 -14.52
CA TYR A 250 -7.61 11.80 -13.19
C TYR A 250 -9.01 11.14 -13.22
N SER A 251 -9.35 10.48 -14.31
CA SER A 251 -10.66 9.85 -14.49
C SER A 251 -10.57 8.32 -14.63
N PRO A 252 -10.42 7.57 -13.51
CA PRO A 252 -10.30 6.11 -13.56
C PRO A 252 -11.51 5.45 -14.23
N LEU A 253 -12.70 6.06 -14.17
CA LEU A 253 -13.89 5.54 -14.85
C LEU A 253 -13.71 5.42 -16.36
N SER A 254 -12.85 6.25 -16.98
CA SER A 254 -12.60 6.20 -18.43
C SER A 254 -12.04 4.86 -18.90
N ALA A 255 -11.35 4.12 -18.01
CA ALA A 255 -10.79 2.80 -18.32
C ALA A 255 -11.88 1.76 -18.67
N TYR A 256 -13.07 1.86 -18.09
CA TYR A 256 -14.18 0.93 -18.31
C TYR A 256 -15.38 1.54 -19.04
N ASP A 257 -15.37 2.86 -19.25
CA ASP A 257 -16.43 3.55 -19.97
C ASP A 257 -16.38 3.21 -21.47
N LYS A 258 -17.42 2.51 -21.95
CA LYS A 258 -17.53 2.15 -23.37
C LYS A 258 -17.74 3.35 -24.29
N TYR A 259 -18.06 4.52 -23.75
CA TYR A 259 -18.28 5.77 -24.49
C TYR A 259 -17.09 6.73 -24.37
N ALA A 260 -16.11 6.42 -23.52
CA ALA A 260 -14.91 7.24 -23.41
C ALA A 260 -14.16 7.28 -24.75
N SER A 261 -13.65 8.46 -25.08
CA SER A 261 -12.77 8.61 -26.24
C SER A 261 -11.45 7.87 -26.02
N GLU A 262 -10.80 7.44 -27.09
CA GLU A 262 -9.45 6.86 -26.99
C GLU A 262 -8.45 7.90 -26.45
N TYR A 263 -8.66 9.18 -26.72
CA TYR A 263 -7.89 10.28 -26.14
C TYR A 263 -7.95 10.28 -24.60
N ASP A 264 -9.16 10.16 -24.02
CA ASP A 264 -9.32 10.16 -22.57
C ASP A 264 -8.76 8.90 -21.92
N LYS A 265 -8.94 7.75 -22.54
CA LYS A 265 -8.35 6.48 -22.07
C LYS A 265 -6.82 6.55 -22.07
N GLU A 266 -6.23 7.06 -23.16
CA GLU A 266 -4.79 7.22 -23.31
C GLU A 266 -4.23 8.21 -22.26
N HIS A 267 -4.89 9.35 -22.09
CA HIS A 267 -4.47 10.34 -21.08
C HIS A 267 -4.60 9.85 -19.66
N PHE A 268 -5.57 9.00 -19.37
CA PHE A 268 -5.69 8.38 -18.05
C PHE A 268 -4.46 7.50 -17.72
N VAL A 269 -4.05 6.63 -18.64
CA VAL A 269 -3.01 5.62 -18.40
C VAL A 269 -1.59 6.13 -18.66
N ARG A 270 -1.42 7.08 -19.60
CA ARG A 270 -0.10 7.53 -20.07
C ARG A 270 0.23 8.99 -19.70
N GLY A 271 -0.71 9.67 -19.07
CA GLY A 271 -0.50 11.05 -18.61
C GLY A 271 0.32 11.09 -17.33
N TRP A 272 1.23 12.06 -17.22
CA TRP A 272 2.00 12.28 -16.00
C TRP A 272 1.07 12.59 -14.81
N PHE A 273 1.36 12.01 -13.65
CA PHE A 273 0.51 12.22 -12.48
C PHE A 273 0.49 13.68 -12.02
N THR A 274 1.65 14.31 -11.98
CA THR A 274 1.81 15.77 -11.83
C THR A 274 2.93 16.26 -12.75
N GLN A 275 3.15 17.58 -12.82
CA GLN A 275 4.28 18.16 -13.56
C GLN A 275 5.64 17.61 -13.09
N ASP A 276 5.73 17.20 -11.83
CA ASP A 276 6.94 16.72 -11.18
C ASP A 276 6.96 15.18 -11.02
N MET A 277 5.96 14.48 -11.56
CA MET A 277 5.83 13.02 -11.46
C MET A 277 5.65 12.39 -12.84
N PRO A 278 6.77 12.18 -13.56
CA PRO A 278 6.79 11.53 -14.88
C PRO A 278 6.23 10.11 -14.83
N ASP A 279 5.42 9.78 -15.83
CA ASP A 279 4.75 8.50 -15.98
C ASP A 279 5.68 7.43 -16.55
N LEU A 280 5.77 6.26 -15.90
CA LEU A 280 6.58 5.12 -16.30
C LEU A 280 5.85 4.31 -17.39
N ASN A 281 6.52 4.02 -18.49
CA ASN A 281 5.94 3.26 -19.57
C ASN A 281 6.02 1.74 -19.34
N LEU A 282 5.05 1.19 -18.59
CA LEU A 282 4.99 -0.25 -18.30
C LEU A 282 4.61 -1.10 -19.52
N SER A 283 4.21 -0.49 -20.65
CA SER A 283 4.05 -1.22 -21.92
C SER A 283 5.38 -1.65 -22.53
N ASN A 284 6.49 -1.05 -22.08
CA ASN A 284 7.84 -1.47 -22.46
C ASN A 284 8.32 -2.61 -21.54
N ASP A 285 8.58 -3.78 -22.10
CA ASP A 285 9.01 -4.96 -21.33
C ASP A 285 10.28 -4.73 -20.49
N ILE A 286 11.17 -3.83 -20.91
CA ILE A 286 12.40 -3.51 -20.15
C ILE A 286 12.03 -2.76 -18.86
N VAL A 287 11.08 -1.84 -18.94
CA VAL A 287 10.58 -1.10 -17.77
C VAL A 287 9.79 -2.05 -16.85
N LEU A 288 8.94 -2.89 -17.42
CA LEU A 288 8.16 -3.86 -16.65
C LEU A 288 9.06 -4.92 -15.98
N ASP A 289 10.11 -5.41 -16.65
CA ASP A 289 11.12 -6.30 -16.05
C ASP A 289 11.85 -5.58 -14.89
N TYR A 290 12.25 -4.32 -15.08
CA TYR A 290 12.90 -3.52 -14.02
C TYR A 290 12.01 -3.38 -12.77
N MET A 291 10.74 -3.02 -12.95
CA MET A 291 9.79 -2.88 -11.83
C MET A 291 9.43 -4.23 -11.19
N THR A 292 9.35 -5.30 -11.97
CA THR A 292 9.14 -6.66 -11.44
C THR A 292 10.32 -7.10 -10.60
N GLN A 293 11.55 -6.92 -11.10
CA GLN A 293 12.76 -7.27 -10.37
C GLN A 293 12.96 -6.41 -9.12
N MET A 294 12.58 -5.14 -9.16
CA MET A 294 12.57 -4.27 -8.00
C MET A 294 11.65 -4.84 -6.90
N SER A 295 10.44 -5.28 -7.27
CA SER A 295 9.51 -5.91 -6.32
C SER A 295 10.10 -7.17 -5.68
N ILE A 296 10.69 -8.06 -6.49
CA ILE A 296 11.35 -9.28 -6.04
C ILE A 296 12.54 -8.95 -5.11
N TRP A 297 13.33 -7.95 -5.48
CA TRP A 297 14.48 -7.52 -4.70
C TRP A 297 14.08 -7.06 -3.29
N TRP A 298 13.01 -6.27 -3.17
CA TRP A 298 12.50 -5.83 -1.87
C TRP A 298 11.99 -6.99 -1.03
N ILE A 299 11.25 -7.92 -1.60
CA ILE A 299 10.77 -9.12 -0.90
C ILE A 299 11.94 -9.94 -0.36
N GLU A 300 12.91 -10.25 -1.20
CA GLU A 300 14.04 -11.11 -0.82
C GLU A 300 15.04 -10.41 0.11
N THR A 301 15.25 -9.10 -0.05
CA THR A 301 16.18 -8.33 0.79
C THR A 301 15.60 -8.11 2.19
N THR A 302 14.34 -7.73 2.29
CA THR A 302 13.77 -7.22 3.55
C THR A 302 12.83 -8.20 4.24
N GLY A 303 12.19 -9.10 3.47
CA GLY A 303 11.23 -10.07 3.99
C GLY A 303 9.85 -9.49 4.29
N ILE A 304 9.46 -8.38 3.68
CA ILE A 304 8.10 -7.80 3.76
C ILE A 304 7.02 -8.82 3.43
N ASP A 305 5.79 -8.56 3.84
CA ASP A 305 4.69 -9.52 3.76
C ASP A 305 3.70 -9.21 2.64
N ALA A 306 3.57 -7.96 2.25
CA ALA A 306 2.62 -7.51 1.24
C ALA A 306 3.08 -6.21 0.56
N PHE A 307 2.49 -5.91 -0.59
CA PHE A 307 2.55 -4.59 -1.20
C PHE A 307 1.21 -3.87 -1.14
N ARG A 308 1.23 -2.56 -0.92
CA ARG A 308 0.16 -1.67 -1.34
C ARG A 308 0.62 -0.99 -2.62
N ILE A 309 -0.20 -1.00 -3.64
CA ILE A 309 0.12 -0.39 -4.93
C ILE A 309 -0.61 0.93 -5.06
N ASP A 310 0.17 1.98 -5.10
CA ASP A 310 -0.27 3.34 -5.33
C ASP A 310 -0.91 3.49 -6.70
N THR A 311 -2.03 4.21 -6.79
CA THR A 311 -2.69 4.57 -8.05
C THR A 311 -2.78 3.41 -9.06
N TYR A 312 -3.13 2.20 -8.61
CA TYR A 312 -3.07 0.95 -9.39
C TYR A 312 -3.64 1.05 -10.82
N PRO A 313 -4.84 1.62 -11.06
CA PRO A 313 -5.41 1.66 -12.41
C PRO A 313 -4.71 2.63 -13.36
N TYR A 314 -3.99 3.63 -12.83
CA TYR A 314 -3.28 4.62 -13.65
C TYR A 314 -2.08 4.02 -14.38
N ALA A 315 -1.43 3.02 -13.78
CA ALA A 315 -0.28 2.32 -14.37
C ALA A 315 -0.65 1.38 -15.54
N GLY A 316 -1.95 1.31 -15.92
CA GLY A 316 -2.47 0.39 -16.92
C GLY A 316 -2.77 -0.99 -16.34
N VAL A 317 -4.05 -1.33 -16.23
CA VAL A 317 -4.51 -2.56 -15.55
C VAL A 317 -3.91 -3.82 -16.19
N GLU A 318 -3.78 -3.88 -17.51
CA GLU A 318 -3.19 -5.00 -18.23
C GLU A 318 -1.69 -5.19 -17.90
N TYR A 319 -0.92 -4.13 -17.77
CA TYR A 319 0.51 -4.19 -17.42
C TYR A 319 0.68 -4.59 -15.94
N MET A 320 -0.17 -4.09 -15.07
CA MET A 320 -0.19 -4.47 -13.66
C MET A 320 -0.61 -5.93 -13.45
N GLN A 321 -1.52 -6.46 -14.26
CA GLN A 321 -1.85 -7.88 -14.26
C GLN A 321 -0.67 -8.74 -14.76
N GLU A 322 0.08 -8.27 -15.76
CA GLU A 322 1.28 -8.98 -16.23
C GLU A 322 2.39 -8.95 -15.16
N TRP A 323 2.61 -7.80 -14.49
CA TRP A 323 3.49 -7.71 -13.33
C TRP A 323 3.08 -8.71 -12.24
N GLN A 324 1.80 -8.78 -11.90
CA GLN A 324 1.28 -9.70 -10.89
C GLN A 324 1.51 -11.17 -11.28
N ARG A 325 1.32 -11.55 -12.55
CA ARG A 325 1.62 -12.90 -13.02
C ARG A 325 3.11 -13.24 -12.85
N ARG A 326 4.01 -12.32 -13.23
CA ARG A 326 5.47 -12.50 -13.06
C ARG A 326 5.84 -12.62 -11.58
N LEU A 327 5.22 -11.82 -10.71
CA LEU A 327 5.42 -11.88 -9.26
C LEU A 327 4.91 -13.22 -8.69
N TYR A 328 3.72 -13.67 -9.08
CA TYR A 328 3.11 -14.91 -8.60
C TYR A 328 3.82 -16.17 -9.11
N ALA A 329 4.52 -16.09 -10.23
CA ALA A 329 5.41 -17.17 -10.68
C ALA A 329 6.56 -17.42 -9.70
N GLU A 330 6.99 -16.39 -8.94
CA GLU A 330 7.99 -16.51 -7.88
C GLU A 330 7.39 -16.74 -6.50
N TYR A 331 6.29 -16.04 -6.19
CA TYR A 331 5.63 -16.03 -4.88
C TYR A 331 4.12 -16.22 -5.03
N PRO A 332 3.66 -17.46 -5.15
CA PRO A 332 2.22 -17.73 -5.26
C PRO A 332 1.44 -17.07 -4.12
N GLN A 333 0.36 -16.37 -4.47
CA GLN A 333 -0.52 -15.69 -3.53
C GLN A 333 0.14 -14.58 -2.68
N PHE A 334 1.25 -13.98 -3.16
CA PHE A 334 1.80 -12.82 -2.48
C PHE A 334 0.74 -11.73 -2.32
N PRO A 335 0.50 -11.22 -1.10
CA PRO A 335 -0.59 -10.28 -0.84
C PRO A 335 -0.34 -8.92 -1.51
N ILE A 336 -1.35 -8.44 -2.22
CA ILE A 336 -1.35 -7.14 -2.89
C ILE A 336 -2.58 -6.38 -2.45
N LEU A 337 -2.41 -5.14 -2.02
CA LEU A 337 -3.46 -4.17 -1.72
C LEU A 337 -3.46 -3.10 -2.81
N SER A 338 -4.53 -3.03 -3.58
CA SER A 338 -4.69 -2.08 -4.69
C SER A 338 -5.37 -0.80 -4.21
N GLU A 339 -4.76 0.35 -4.50
CA GLU A 339 -5.48 1.60 -4.43
C GLU A 339 -6.22 1.85 -5.75
N ASP A 340 -7.54 1.85 -5.65
CA ASP A 340 -8.46 2.13 -6.74
C ASP A 340 -9.45 3.24 -6.30
N TRP A 341 -8.98 4.48 -6.27
CA TRP A 341 -9.74 5.62 -5.74
C TRP A 341 -10.97 5.94 -6.58
N VAL A 342 -12.01 5.13 -6.40
CA VAL A 342 -13.30 5.28 -7.06
C VAL A 342 -14.43 5.09 -6.05
N GLY A 343 -15.42 5.99 -6.08
CA GLY A 343 -16.56 5.93 -5.17
C GLY A 343 -17.72 5.04 -5.64
N GLU A 344 -17.57 4.36 -6.77
CA GLU A 344 -18.59 3.54 -7.42
C GLU A 344 -18.30 2.05 -7.18
N ILE A 345 -19.26 1.36 -6.53
CA ILE A 345 -19.17 -0.08 -6.21
C ILE A 345 -18.90 -0.91 -7.47
N GLU A 346 -19.61 -0.58 -8.56
CA GLU A 346 -19.58 -1.31 -9.81
C GLU A 346 -18.20 -1.28 -10.47
N TYR A 347 -17.47 -0.20 -10.27
CA TYR A 347 -16.11 -0.07 -10.81
C TYR A 347 -15.14 -0.99 -10.08
N THR A 348 -15.07 -0.91 -8.75
CA THR A 348 -14.20 -1.77 -7.94
C THR A 348 -14.58 -3.25 -8.12
N ALA A 349 -15.87 -3.57 -8.20
CA ALA A 349 -16.33 -4.93 -8.50
C ALA A 349 -15.89 -5.43 -9.88
N LYS A 350 -15.91 -4.54 -10.89
CA LYS A 350 -15.40 -4.85 -12.24
C LYS A 350 -13.90 -5.11 -12.23
N MET A 351 -13.12 -4.27 -11.56
CA MET A 351 -11.68 -4.45 -11.41
C MET A 351 -11.35 -5.79 -10.72
N GLN A 352 -12.04 -6.11 -9.63
CA GLN A 352 -11.87 -7.38 -8.94
C GLN A 352 -12.21 -8.58 -9.86
N SER A 353 -13.32 -8.48 -10.61
CA SER A 353 -13.74 -9.52 -11.56
C SER A 353 -12.73 -9.72 -12.67
N ASP A 354 -12.18 -8.64 -13.24
CA ASP A 354 -11.21 -8.70 -14.33
C ASP A 354 -9.86 -9.22 -13.85
N ASN A 355 -9.43 -8.83 -12.65
CA ASN A 355 -8.22 -9.37 -12.05
C ASN A 355 -8.33 -10.88 -11.83
N LEU A 356 -9.46 -11.37 -11.26
CA LEU A 356 -9.70 -12.80 -11.07
C LEU A 356 -9.88 -13.57 -12.40
N ALA A 357 -10.41 -12.93 -13.44
CA ALA A 357 -10.49 -13.54 -14.77
C ALA A 357 -9.10 -13.70 -15.41
N ALA A 358 -8.21 -12.73 -15.19
CA ALA A 358 -6.84 -12.76 -15.69
C ALA A 358 -5.91 -13.65 -14.85
N ILE A 359 -6.15 -13.72 -13.53
CA ILE A 359 -5.32 -14.41 -12.53
C ILE A 359 -6.26 -15.09 -11.52
N PRO A 360 -6.74 -16.31 -11.80
CA PRO A 360 -7.76 -16.97 -10.96
C PRO A 360 -7.34 -17.20 -9.50
N GLU A 361 -6.04 -17.33 -9.24
CA GLU A 361 -5.46 -17.49 -7.91
C GLU A 361 -5.17 -16.16 -7.20
N SER A 362 -5.57 -15.03 -7.76
CA SER A 362 -5.32 -13.71 -7.18
C SER A 362 -5.97 -13.55 -5.81
N THR A 363 -5.17 -13.08 -4.86
CA THR A 363 -5.59 -12.69 -3.51
C THR A 363 -5.59 -11.17 -3.34
N MET A 364 -5.60 -10.42 -4.44
CA MET A 364 -5.56 -8.95 -4.42
C MET A 364 -6.74 -8.37 -3.64
N THR A 365 -6.43 -7.52 -2.69
CA THR A 365 -7.37 -6.75 -1.89
C THR A 365 -7.56 -5.37 -2.54
N PHE A 366 -8.80 -4.89 -2.61
CA PHE A 366 -9.14 -3.57 -3.17
C PHE A 366 -9.59 -2.62 -2.05
N MET A 367 -9.26 -1.34 -2.14
CA MET A 367 -9.69 -0.34 -1.17
C MET A 367 -11.15 0.06 -1.41
N ASP A 368 -12.00 -0.04 -0.36
CA ASP A 368 -13.45 0.24 -0.43
C ASP A 368 -13.74 1.75 -0.26
N PHE A 369 -13.33 2.56 -1.24
CA PHE A 369 -13.64 4.00 -1.28
C PHE A 369 -15.14 4.25 -1.35
N ALA A 370 -15.92 3.34 -1.93
CA ALA A 370 -17.37 3.45 -1.98
C ALA A 370 -17.99 3.40 -0.57
N PHE A 371 -17.50 2.52 0.31
CA PHE A 371 -17.90 2.48 1.72
C PHE A 371 -17.49 3.74 2.46
N GLN A 372 -16.22 4.16 2.32
CA GLN A 372 -15.68 5.35 2.95
C GLN A 372 -16.54 6.58 2.59
N ARG A 373 -16.81 6.79 1.31
CA ARG A 373 -17.62 7.91 0.80
C ARG A 373 -19.04 7.86 1.35
N ARG A 374 -19.72 6.72 1.30
CA ARG A 374 -21.08 6.57 1.83
C ARG A 374 -21.15 6.82 3.34
N LEU A 375 -20.17 6.34 4.07
CA LEU A 375 -20.13 6.56 5.52
C LEU A 375 -19.82 8.03 5.87
N SER A 376 -18.90 8.69 5.16
CA SER A 376 -18.49 10.07 5.44
C SER A 376 -19.45 11.12 4.92
N GLU A 377 -19.93 11.01 3.68
CA GLU A 377 -20.70 12.07 3.01
C GLU A 377 -22.21 11.99 3.24
N THR A 378 -22.74 10.82 3.62
CA THR A 378 -24.20 10.67 3.80
C THR A 378 -24.69 11.42 5.05
N PRO A 379 -25.74 12.25 4.93
CA PRO A 379 -26.37 12.88 6.09
C PRO A 379 -26.88 11.86 7.12
N ILE A 380 -26.79 12.20 8.40
CA ILE A 380 -27.14 11.31 9.53
C ILE A 380 -28.52 10.65 9.35
N LYS A 381 -29.52 11.42 8.96
CA LYS A 381 -30.91 10.93 8.77
C LYS A 381 -31.07 9.79 7.74
N ASN A 382 -30.11 9.60 6.85
CA ASN A 382 -30.12 8.57 5.82
C ASN A 382 -28.99 7.54 6.00
N LYS A 383 -28.09 7.75 6.93
CA LYS A 383 -26.83 7.02 7.03
C LYS A 383 -27.04 5.51 7.23
N ALA A 384 -27.94 5.11 8.12
CA ALA A 384 -28.25 3.69 8.34
C ALA A 384 -28.73 3.01 7.05
N ARG A 385 -29.59 3.68 6.26
CA ARG A 385 -30.13 3.14 5.01
C ARG A 385 -29.07 3.05 3.92
N GLU A 386 -28.20 4.05 3.81
CA GLU A 386 -27.14 4.05 2.80
C GLU A 386 -26.07 2.99 3.10
N ILE A 387 -25.73 2.77 4.38
CA ILE A 387 -24.82 1.69 4.78
C ILE A 387 -25.45 0.31 4.54
N TYR A 388 -26.76 0.16 4.86
CA TYR A 388 -27.49 -1.05 4.49
C TYR A 388 -27.42 -1.30 2.98
N SER A 389 -27.72 -0.29 2.17
CA SER A 389 -27.71 -0.38 0.71
C SER A 389 -26.34 -0.70 0.14
N HIS A 390 -25.26 -0.20 0.78
CA HIS A 390 -23.89 -0.55 0.41
C HIS A 390 -23.65 -2.05 0.49
N PHE A 391 -23.92 -2.66 1.65
CA PHE A 391 -23.72 -4.10 1.84
C PHE A 391 -24.73 -4.96 1.09
N ALA A 392 -25.94 -4.46 0.84
CA ALA A 392 -26.94 -5.15 0.01
C ALA A 392 -26.46 -5.31 -1.46
N LEU A 393 -25.49 -4.52 -1.90
CA LEU A 393 -24.87 -4.62 -3.22
C LEU A 393 -23.64 -5.52 -3.26
N ASP A 394 -23.26 -6.15 -2.15
CA ASP A 394 -22.08 -7.05 -2.11
C ASP A 394 -22.15 -8.22 -3.12
N PHE A 395 -23.33 -8.54 -3.62
CA PHE A 395 -23.53 -9.55 -4.66
C PHE A 395 -22.83 -9.23 -6.00
N VAL A 396 -22.45 -7.97 -6.25
CA VAL A 396 -21.73 -7.58 -7.48
C VAL A 396 -20.25 -7.97 -7.44
N TYR A 397 -19.68 -8.10 -6.23
CA TYR A 397 -18.30 -8.52 -6.04
C TYR A 397 -18.14 -10.03 -6.17
N LYS A 398 -17.01 -10.48 -6.69
CA LYS A 398 -16.62 -11.90 -6.65
C LYS A 398 -16.20 -12.36 -5.26
N ASN A 399 -15.54 -11.49 -4.52
CA ASN A 399 -15.11 -11.70 -3.15
C ASN A 399 -15.25 -10.42 -2.32
N PRO A 400 -16.44 -10.12 -1.77
CA PRO A 400 -16.68 -8.91 -0.99
C PRO A 400 -15.87 -8.85 0.31
N HIS A 401 -15.43 -9.99 0.85
CA HIS A 401 -14.62 -10.04 2.08
C HIS A 401 -13.16 -9.62 1.86
N ASN A 402 -12.72 -9.57 0.60
CA ASN A 402 -11.37 -9.14 0.24
C ASN A 402 -11.34 -7.66 -0.18
N LEU A 403 -12.00 -6.83 0.61
CA LEU A 403 -11.99 -5.38 0.48
C LEU A 403 -11.44 -4.76 1.76
N LEU A 404 -10.64 -3.70 1.61
CA LEU A 404 -10.10 -2.91 2.71
C LEU A 404 -11.03 -1.73 3.00
N ALA A 405 -11.62 -1.69 4.19
CA ALA A 405 -12.43 -0.58 4.65
C ALA A 405 -11.64 0.36 5.56
N PHE A 406 -11.93 1.65 5.46
CA PHE A 406 -11.28 2.69 6.25
C PHE A 406 -12.23 3.89 6.44
N LEU A 407 -11.94 4.71 7.44
CA LEU A 407 -12.65 5.98 7.68
C LEU A 407 -11.92 7.15 7.02
N ASP A 408 -10.61 7.18 7.22
CA ASP A 408 -9.66 8.15 6.70
C ASP A 408 -8.31 7.49 6.43
N ASN A 409 -7.46 8.21 5.71
CA ASN A 409 -6.08 7.84 5.44
C ASN A 409 -5.24 9.12 5.23
N HIS A 410 -4.05 9.00 4.65
CA HIS A 410 -3.15 10.13 4.38
C HIS A 410 -3.59 11.03 3.21
N ASP A 411 -4.62 10.64 2.46
CA ASP A 411 -5.12 11.35 1.25
C ASP A 411 -6.53 11.88 1.42
N VAL A 412 -7.28 11.39 2.40
CA VAL A 412 -8.62 11.91 2.70
C VAL A 412 -8.66 12.58 4.06
N VAL A 413 -9.51 13.59 4.18
CA VAL A 413 -9.67 14.39 5.39
C VAL A 413 -9.94 13.50 6.60
N ARG A 414 -9.25 13.76 7.71
CA ARG A 414 -9.46 13.00 8.95
C ARG A 414 -10.91 13.01 9.37
N TRP A 415 -11.39 11.84 9.80
CA TRP A 415 -12.79 11.65 10.20
C TRP A 415 -13.25 12.67 11.23
N LEU A 416 -12.48 12.85 12.31
CA LEU A 416 -12.85 13.72 13.42
C LEU A 416 -12.91 15.22 13.02
N PHE A 417 -12.20 15.63 11.97
CA PHE A 417 -12.33 16.97 11.43
C PHE A 417 -13.69 17.18 10.74
N SER A 418 -14.09 16.25 9.89
CA SER A 418 -15.36 16.32 9.15
C SER A 418 -16.57 16.04 10.04
N HIS A 419 -16.38 15.23 11.10
CA HIS A 419 -17.40 14.78 12.03
C HIS A 419 -16.90 14.99 13.48
N PRO A 420 -16.98 16.21 14.01
CA PRO A 420 -16.35 16.59 15.29
C PRO A 420 -17.12 16.06 16.50
N SER A 421 -17.23 14.72 16.61
CA SER A 421 -17.87 14.00 17.70
C SER A 421 -17.05 12.75 18.04
N VAL A 422 -16.54 12.67 19.26
CA VAL A 422 -15.81 11.49 19.75
C VAL A 422 -16.73 10.27 19.82
N GLU A 423 -17.99 10.45 20.25
CA GLU A 423 -18.97 9.36 20.26
C GLU A 423 -19.33 8.91 18.85
N GLY A 424 -19.44 9.84 17.90
CA GLY A 424 -19.62 9.52 16.48
C GLY A 424 -18.43 8.74 15.92
N LEU A 425 -17.20 9.07 16.31
CA LEU A 425 -16.01 8.32 15.92
C LEU A 425 -15.98 6.92 16.55
N LYS A 426 -16.39 6.77 17.84
CA LYS A 426 -16.54 5.43 18.46
C LYS A 426 -17.51 4.55 17.68
N GLN A 427 -18.66 5.09 17.27
CA GLN A 427 -19.63 4.36 16.45
C GLN A 427 -19.05 3.96 15.09
N ALA A 428 -18.35 4.88 14.40
CA ALA A 428 -17.73 4.62 13.11
C ALA A 428 -16.62 3.56 13.21
N ILE A 429 -15.79 3.59 14.25
CA ILE A 429 -14.77 2.57 14.54
C ILE A 429 -15.44 1.24 14.90
N GLY A 430 -16.50 1.23 15.72
CA GLY A 430 -17.27 0.04 16.04
C GLY A 430 -17.83 -0.63 14.77
N LEU A 431 -18.41 0.16 13.87
CA LEU A 431 -18.87 -0.31 12.57
C LEU A 431 -17.69 -0.87 11.74
N LEU A 432 -16.63 -0.10 11.56
CA LEU A 432 -15.45 -0.47 10.78
C LEU A 432 -14.85 -1.81 11.22
N LEU A 433 -14.76 -2.04 12.54
CA LEU A 433 -14.14 -3.23 13.10
C LEU A 433 -15.08 -4.45 13.16
N THR A 434 -16.35 -4.32 12.79
CA THR A 434 -17.33 -5.42 12.85
C THR A 434 -17.96 -5.79 11.52
N ILE A 435 -17.86 -4.97 10.49
CA ILE A 435 -18.29 -5.30 9.12
C ILE A 435 -17.42 -6.39 8.47
N PRO A 436 -17.93 -7.10 7.44
CA PRO A 436 -17.17 -8.14 6.73
C PRO A 436 -16.15 -7.56 5.76
N ARG A 437 -15.21 -6.78 6.27
CA ARG A 437 -14.10 -6.13 5.56
C ARG A 437 -12.80 -6.26 6.34
N ILE A 438 -11.68 -5.99 5.69
CA ILE A 438 -10.36 -5.82 6.32
C ILE A 438 -10.28 -4.37 6.81
N PRO A 439 -10.24 -4.10 8.11
CA PRO A 439 -10.20 -2.71 8.60
C PRO A 439 -8.80 -2.12 8.53
N GLN A 440 -8.73 -0.84 8.15
CA GLN A 440 -7.54 0.00 8.27
C GLN A 440 -7.85 1.21 9.18
N ILE A 441 -6.95 1.50 10.09
CA ILE A 441 -6.97 2.70 10.94
C ILE A 441 -5.71 3.51 10.65
N TYR A 442 -5.90 4.80 10.42
CA TYR A 442 -4.82 5.76 10.17
C TYR A 442 -4.20 6.22 11.49
N TYR A 443 -2.85 6.31 11.55
CA TYR A 443 -2.14 6.72 12.77
C TYR A 443 -2.69 8.02 13.34
N GLY A 444 -2.76 8.09 14.65
CA GLY A 444 -3.29 9.24 15.38
C GLY A 444 -4.81 9.26 15.52
N THR A 445 -5.57 8.45 14.77
CA THR A 445 -7.02 8.30 15.00
C THR A 445 -7.29 7.79 16.40
N GLU A 446 -6.46 6.88 16.92
CA GLU A 446 -6.57 6.30 18.26
C GLU A 446 -6.30 7.30 19.41
N ILE A 447 -5.73 8.45 19.09
CA ILE A 447 -5.50 9.55 20.05
C ILE A 447 -6.28 10.82 19.66
N LEU A 448 -7.36 10.67 18.88
CA LEU A 448 -8.27 11.74 18.49
C LEU A 448 -7.60 12.87 17.68
N MET A 449 -6.64 12.54 16.80
CA MET A 449 -6.14 13.52 15.84
C MET A 449 -7.25 13.92 14.87
N SER A 450 -7.47 15.22 14.73
CA SER A 450 -8.50 15.77 13.84
C SER A 450 -7.95 16.30 12.54
N GLY A 451 -6.67 16.69 12.51
CA GLY A 451 -6.14 17.41 11.36
C GLY A 451 -6.79 18.79 11.15
N ASP A 452 -6.41 19.42 10.10
CA ASP A 452 -7.12 20.59 9.60
C ASP A 452 -7.22 20.47 8.07
N GLY A 453 -8.24 19.87 7.57
CA GLY A 453 -8.47 19.63 6.14
C GLY A 453 -8.81 20.89 5.34
N LYS A 454 -8.83 22.07 5.93
CA LYS A 454 -9.13 23.34 5.25
C LYS A 454 -7.87 24.04 4.70
N GLY A 455 -6.69 23.54 5.02
CA GLY A 455 -5.44 24.01 4.46
C GLY A 455 -5.36 23.76 2.95
N LYS A 456 -4.50 24.50 2.27
CA LYS A 456 -4.19 24.30 0.86
C LYS A 456 -3.22 23.13 0.63
N SER A 457 -2.85 22.41 1.69
CA SER A 457 -1.83 21.38 1.72
C SER A 457 -2.37 20.11 2.39
N ASP A 458 -2.07 18.96 1.80
CA ASP A 458 -2.32 17.64 2.38
C ASP A 458 -1.58 17.43 3.71
N GLY A 459 -0.48 18.13 3.93
CA GLY A 459 0.28 18.10 5.17
C GLY A 459 -0.56 18.40 6.43
N ASN A 460 -1.63 19.18 6.29
CA ASN A 460 -2.57 19.47 7.38
C ASN A 460 -3.35 18.23 7.87
N MET A 461 -3.48 17.19 7.04
CA MET A 461 -4.08 15.89 7.40
C MET A 461 -3.01 14.92 7.93
N ARG A 462 -1.74 15.25 7.75
CA ARG A 462 -0.55 14.43 7.98
C ARG A 462 0.26 14.97 9.16
N GLN A 463 -0.43 15.21 10.29
CA GLN A 463 0.15 15.79 11.50
C GLN A 463 1.13 14.83 12.19
N ASP A 464 2.05 15.39 12.98
CA ASP A 464 3.01 14.62 13.76
C ASP A 464 2.36 13.86 14.89
N TYR A 465 2.80 12.62 15.09
CA TYR A 465 2.47 11.84 16.26
C TYR A 465 3.46 12.17 17.38
N HIS A 466 3.01 12.95 18.36
CA HIS A 466 3.86 13.37 19.48
C HIS A 466 3.87 12.34 20.60
N TRP A 467 4.80 11.43 20.57
CA TRP A 467 4.97 10.38 21.57
C TRP A 467 5.35 10.89 22.97
N ASP A 468 5.95 12.08 23.05
CA ASP A 468 6.37 12.76 24.27
C ASP A 468 5.24 13.56 24.94
N ARG A 469 4.11 13.77 24.27
CA ARG A 469 2.97 14.48 24.83
C ARG A 469 2.16 13.62 25.77
N PHE A 470 1.79 14.21 26.91
CA PHE A 470 0.79 13.59 27.78
C PHE A 470 -0.57 13.63 27.11
N LEU A 471 -1.12 12.45 26.86
CA LEU A 471 -2.49 12.31 26.37
C LEU A 471 -3.48 12.82 27.43
N THR A 472 -4.54 13.49 26.99
CA THR A 472 -5.68 13.84 27.84
C THR A 472 -6.37 12.55 28.33
N ALA A 473 -7.24 12.68 29.34
CA ALA A 473 -8.04 11.54 29.82
C ALA A 473 -8.91 10.97 28.68
N GLU A 474 -9.56 11.83 27.90
CA GLU A 474 -10.40 11.44 26.78
C GLU A 474 -9.61 10.68 25.68
N GLN A 475 -8.41 11.15 25.34
CA GLN A 475 -7.52 10.47 24.38
C GLN A 475 -7.11 9.08 24.88
N LYS A 476 -6.75 8.96 26.15
CA LYS A 476 -6.41 7.67 26.78
C LYS A 476 -7.59 6.71 26.78
N ASP A 477 -8.77 7.19 27.15
CA ASP A 477 -9.99 6.39 27.18
C ASP A 477 -10.35 5.90 25.77
N PHE A 478 -10.17 6.75 24.77
CA PHE A 478 -10.42 6.38 23.38
C PHE A 478 -9.39 5.37 22.85
N GLN A 479 -8.11 5.54 23.17
CA GLN A 479 -7.06 4.59 22.82
C GLN A 479 -7.32 3.21 23.45
N VAL A 480 -7.74 3.19 24.74
CA VAL A 480 -8.14 1.96 25.43
C VAL A 480 -9.36 1.31 24.78
N TYR A 481 -10.35 2.12 24.35
CA TYR A 481 -11.52 1.63 23.63
C TYR A 481 -11.12 0.91 22.33
N ILE A 482 -10.30 1.54 21.48
CA ILE A 482 -9.81 0.92 20.24
C ILE A 482 -9.04 -0.37 20.52
N ALA A 483 -8.11 -0.33 21.48
CA ALA A 483 -7.29 -1.50 21.84
C ALA A 483 -8.16 -2.66 22.35
N LYS A 484 -9.19 -2.37 23.18
CA LYS A 484 -10.14 -3.38 23.65
C LYS A 484 -10.91 -4.01 22.48
N LEU A 485 -11.39 -3.19 21.55
CA LEU A 485 -12.19 -3.64 20.42
C LEU A 485 -11.36 -4.46 19.42
N LEU A 486 -10.12 -4.05 19.12
CA LEU A 486 -9.19 -4.80 18.27
C LEU A 486 -8.83 -6.17 18.88
N LYS A 487 -8.53 -6.22 20.18
CA LYS A 487 -8.21 -7.47 20.88
C LYS A 487 -9.40 -8.42 20.90
N TRP A 488 -10.61 -7.89 21.19
CA TRP A 488 -11.84 -8.66 21.12
C TRP A 488 -12.08 -9.20 19.69
N ARG A 489 -11.99 -8.34 18.68
CA ARG A 489 -12.12 -8.71 17.28
C ARG A 489 -11.20 -9.89 16.93
N ARG A 490 -9.92 -9.81 17.31
CA ARG A 490 -8.92 -10.84 17.02
C ARG A 490 -9.31 -12.21 17.58
N GLY A 491 -10.01 -12.25 18.71
CA GLY A 491 -10.52 -13.48 19.35
C GLY A 491 -11.90 -13.92 18.87
N CYS A 492 -12.62 -13.08 18.13
CA CYS A 492 -14.00 -13.32 17.73
C CYS A 492 -14.10 -13.84 16.31
N LYS A 493 -14.22 -15.17 16.15
CA LYS A 493 -14.33 -15.81 14.83
C LYS A 493 -15.56 -15.37 14.04
N ALA A 494 -16.68 -15.08 14.70
CA ALA A 494 -17.85 -14.55 14.02
C ALA A 494 -17.54 -13.26 13.24
N ILE A 495 -16.63 -12.42 13.76
CA ILE A 495 -16.19 -11.18 13.09
C ILE A 495 -15.12 -11.46 12.03
N THR A 496 -14.14 -12.32 12.33
CA THR A 496 -12.95 -12.49 11.49
C THR A 496 -13.12 -13.53 10.38
N GLU A 497 -14.12 -14.41 10.49
CA GLU A 497 -14.35 -15.51 9.54
C GLU A 497 -15.82 -15.66 9.17
N GLY A 498 -16.73 -14.99 9.91
CA GLY A 498 -18.17 -15.22 9.82
C GLY A 498 -18.86 -14.49 8.67
N GLU A 499 -20.09 -14.91 8.44
CA GLU A 499 -21.04 -14.28 7.53
C GLU A 499 -21.77 -13.09 8.20
N MET A 500 -22.54 -12.35 7.41
CA MET A 500 -23.37 -11.25 7.87
C MET A 500 -24.84 -11.49 7.51
N MET A 501 -25.73 -11.24 8.47
CA MET A 501 -27.17 -11.06 8.24
C MET A 501 -27.55 -9.66 8.70
N HIS A 502 -28.15 -8.85 7.83
CA HIS A 502 -28.54 -7.48 8.17
C HIS A 502 -30.01 -7.21 7.90
N PHE A 503 -30.53 -6.23 8.59
CA PHE A 503 -31.96 -5.91 8.57
C PHE A 503 -32.20 -4.50 8.04
N VAL A 504 -33.19 -4.34 7.15
CA VAL A 504 -33.53 -3.03 6.55
C VAL A 504 -33.79 -1.99 7.64
N PRO A 505 -33.11 -0.85 7.70
CA PRO A 505 -33.40 0.23 8.63
C PRO A 505 -34.75 0.87 8.28
N LEU A 506 -35.75 0.74 9.14
CA LEU A 506 -37.12 1.23 8.86
C LEU A 506 -37.23 2.75 9.02
N ASP A 507 -36.55 3.30 10.00
CA ASP A 507 -36.53 4.73 10.34
C ASP A 507 -35.33 5.49 9.74
N GLY A 508 -34.36 4.77 9.18
CA GLY A 508 -33.13 5.35 8.64
C GLY A 508 -32.08 5.74 9.70
N LYS A 509 -32.37 5.58 11.01
CA LYS A 509 -31.52 6.00 12.12
C LYS A 509 -30.67 4.85 12.67
N VAL A 510 -31.28 3.68 12.85
CA VAL A 510 -30.63 2.52 13.46
C VAL A 510 -30.36 1.43 12.43
N TYR A 511 -29.10 1.00 12.36
CA TYR A 511 -28.70 -0.13 11.55
C TYR A 511 -28.38 -1.32 12.43
N VAL A 512 -29.01 -2.46 12.17
CA VAL A 512 -28.81 -3.71 12.90
C VAL A 512 -28.36 -4.80 11.96
N TYR A 513 -27.28 -5.45 12.34
CA TYR A 513 -26.80 -6.64 11.66
C TYR A 513 -26.19 -7.63 12.65
N PHE A 514 -26.05 -8.87 12.18
CA PHE A 514 -25.44 -9.95 12.92
C PHE A 514 -24.23 -10.48 12.15
N ARG A 515 -23.20 -10.83 12.88
CA ARG A 515 -22.08 -11.61 12.38
C ARG A 515 -22.16 -12.98 13.04
N TYR A 516 -21.99 -14.04 12.27
CA TYR A 516 -22.16 -15.42 12.77
C TYR A 516 -21.31 -16.40 11.99
N LEU A 517 -20.99 -17.51 12.63
CA LEU A 517 -20.43 -18.68 11.97
C LEU A 517 -21.55 -19.69 11.64
N LYS A 518 -21.33 -20.51 10.62
CA LYS A 518 -22.12 -21.69 10.36
C LYS A 518 -21.41 -22.94 10.91
N ASP A 519 -22.20 -23.93 11.29
CA ASP A 519 -21.70 -25.28 11.58
C ASP A 519 -21.44 -26.05 10.27
N ASP A 520 -20.93 -27.28 10.38
CA ASP A 520 -20.63 -28.16 9.24
C ASP A 520 -21.89 -28.56 8.43
N ASN A 521 -23.10 -28.37 8.97
CA ASN A 521 -24.38 -28.61 8.32
C ASN A 521 -24.95 -27.35 7.66
N GLY A 522 -24.27 -26.21 7.78
CA GLY A 522 -24.69 -24.91 7.25
C GLY A 522 -25.69 -24.15 8.15
N ASN A 523 -25.96 -24.61 9.37
CA ASN A 523 -26.80 -23.89 10.32
C ASN A 523 -26.01 -22.84 11.07
N ILE A 524 -26.70 -21.80 11.58
CA ILE A 524 -26.09 -20.79 12.44
C ILE A 524 -25.59 -21.47 13.71
N ASN A 525 -24.31 -21.27 14.03
CA ASN A 525 -23.69 -21.73 15.26
C ASN A 525 -24.00 -20.73 16.38
N ASP A 526 -24.89 -21.11 17.29
CA ASP A 526 -25.39 -20.28 18.39
C ASP A 526 -24.30 -19.74 19.34
N ALA A 527 -23.20 -20.49 19.50
CA ALA A 527 -22.07 -20.08 20.31
C ALA A 527 -21.20 -18.98 19.68
N ASN A 528 -21.45 -18.63 18.41
CA ASN A 528 -20.64 -17.68 17.64
C ASN A 528 -21.53 -16.68 16.88
N VAL A 529 -22.34 -15.94 17.61
CA VAL A 529 -23.20 -14.88 17.07
C VAL A 529 -22.89 -13.56 17.75
N VAL A 530 -22.73 -12.51 16.98
CA VAL A 530 -22.54 -11.12 17.45
C VAL A 530 -23.63 -10.26 16.84
N MET A 531 -24.45 -9.63 17.67
CA MET A 531 -25.38 -8.59 17.26
C MET A 531 -24.68 -7.22 17.32
N VAL A 532 -24.76 -6.48 16.22
CA VAL A 532 -24.26 -5.10 16.16
C VAL A 532 -25.43 -4.16 15.93
N VAL A 533 -25.52 -3.16 16.79
CA VAL A 533 -26.54 -2.11 16.71
C VAL A 533 -25.82 -0.76 16.61
N VAL A 534 -26.02 -0.05 15.51
CA VAL A 534 -25.42 1.28 15.30
C VAL A 534 -26.57 2.29 15.21
N ASN A 535 -26.65 3.18 16.20
CA ASN A 535 -27.57 4.29 16.19
C ASN A 535 -26.88 5.55 15.67
N PHE A 536 -27.17 5.96 14.46
CA PHE A 536 -26.60 7.16 13.84
C PHE A 536 -27.30 8.46 14.28
N SER A 537 -28.36 8.39 15.11
CA SER A 537 -29.06 9.59 15.60
C SER A 537 -28.50 10.06 16.95
N GLU A 538 -28.81 11.29 17.33
CA GLU A 538 -28.51 11.85 18.67
C GLU A 538 -29.56 11.46 19.71
N GLU A 539 -30.64 10.78 19.30
CA GLU A 539 -31.75 10.39 20.16
C GLU A 539 -31.60 8.92 20.59
N ASN A 540 -32.12 8.61 21.77
CA ASN A 540 -32.29 7.22 22.17
C ASN A 540 -33.39 6.57 21.34
N ASP A 541 -33.12 5.36 20.84
CA ASP A 541 -34.05 4.59 20.03
C ASP A 541 -34.29 3.19 20.63
N GLU A 542 -35.52 2.69 20.50
CA GLU A 542 -35.88 1.35 20.95
C GLU A 542 -35.81 0.36 19.79
N VAL A 543 -35.07 -0.71 19.97
CA VAL A 543 -34.95 -1.78 18.97
C VAL A 543 -35.85 -2.94 19.31
N ASN A 544 -36.86 -3.19 18.50
CA ASN A 544 -37.78 -4.31 18.70
C ASN A 544 -37.13 -5.62 18.27
N LEU A 545 -36.70 -6.41 19.23
CA LEU A 545 -36.02 -7.69 19.03
C LEU A 545 -36.90 -8.75 18.32
N CYS A 546 -38.23 -8.59 18.31
CA CYS A 546 -39.13 -9.51 17.61
C CYS A 546 -38.87 -9.60 16.10
N ARG A 547 -38.24 -8.56 15.50
CA ARG A 547 -37.83 -8.57 14.09
C ARG A 547 -36.72 -9.57 13.78
N PHE A 548 -35.92 -9.89 14.78
CA PHE A 548 -34.68 -10.68 14.60
C PHE A 548 -34.86 -12.15 15.01
N LYS A 549 -36.09 -12.64 15.10
CA LYS A 549 -36.41 -14.01 15.50
C LYS A 549 -35.65 -15.07 14.69
N GLU A 550 -35.41 -14.81 13.42
CA GLU A 550 -34.70 -15.71 12.52
C GLU A 550 -33.31 -16.09 13.08
N ILE A 551 -32.62 -15.17 13.70
CA ILE A 551 -31.29 -15.41 14.28
C ILE A 551 -31.31 -15.50 15.80
N LEU A 552 -32.17 -14.75 16.49
CA LEU A 552 -32.25 -14.78 17.96
C LEU A 552 -32.82 -16.08 18.51
N SER A 553 -33.66 -16.79 17.73
CA SER A 553 -34.24 -18.06 18.17
C SER A 553 -33.21 -19.20 18.32
N VAL A 554 -32.01 -19.05 17.74
CA VAL A 554 -30.90 -20.00 17.88
C VAL A 554 -29.91 -19.59 18.96
N CYS A 555 -30.09 -18.43 19.62
CA CYS A 555 -29.21 -17.92 20.66
C CYS A 555 -29.83 -18.17 22.06
N GLU A 556 -29.17 -18.95 22.91
CA GLU A 556 -29.68 -19.24 24.26
C GLU A 556 -29.39 -18.15 25.29
N LEU A 557 -28.27 -17.44 25.17
CA LEU A 557 -27.85 -16.42 26.13
C LEU A 557 -26.98 -15.31 25.49
N TRP A 558 -27.17 -14.07 25.94
CA TRP A 558 -26.31 -12.91 25.64
C TRP A 558 -25.34 -12.72 26.81
N ASN A 559 -24.06 -13.00 26.59
CA ASN A 559 -23.09 -13.02 27.68
C ASN A 559 -22.26 -11.75 27.83
N ASP A 560 -22.06 -10.97 26.75
CA ASP A 560 -21.20 -9.78 26.79
C ASP A 560 -21.77 -8.62 25.95
N VAL A 561 -21.75 -7.43 26.53
CA VAL A 561 -21.98 -6.14 25.85
C VAL A 561 -20.66 -5.37 25.79
N ILE A 562 -20.23 -4.99 24.59
CA ILE A 562 -18.98 -4.25 24.35
C ILE A 562 -19.27 -2.82 23.94
#